data_3511a7de5abfd2e64aa1b76b5edaf551
#
_entry.id   3511a7de5abfd2e64aa1b76b5edaf551
#
_cell.length_a   1.000
_cell.length_b   1.000
_cell.length_c   1.000
_cell.angle_alpha   90.00
_cell.angle_beta   90.00
_cell.angle_gamma   90.00
#
_symmetry.space_group_name_H-M   'P 1'
#
loop_
_entity.id
_entity.type
_entity.pdbx_description
1 polymer ?
#
loop_
_entity_poly.entity_id
_entity_poly.type
_entity_poly.pdbx_seq_one_letter_code
_entity_poly.pdbx_strand_id
1 'polypeptide(L)'
;MSDVQTLLSAYPRIYFACHTRHVRDPVDGRVLSAHQASILSHLDSMDPTMVGELADHLGVTASTMSLNLTRLENAGYISRQRDPADRRVMNVLLTESGERMRSAWTVLDPERVDRMLLAMAPGTRREAIRGLVLLSEAADSVIRRGQAYLEAVVEGEVS
;
A
#
# COMPACT_ATOMS: atom_id res chain seq x y z
N MET A 1 5.79 -30.73 6.96
CA MET A 1 5.04 -29.55 6.51
C MET A 1 5.78 -29.04 5.28
N SER A 2 5.09 -28.77 4.15
CA SER A 2 5.75 -28.25 2.97
C SER A 2 6.16 -26.78 3.17
N ASP A 3 7.10 -26.27 2.33
CA ASP A 3 7.54 -24.87 2.37
C ASP A 3 6.37 -23.92 2.17
N VAL A 4 5.45 -24.26 1.27
CA VAL A 4 4.20 -23.51 1.06
C VAL A 4 3.37 -23.43 2.34
N GLN A 5 3.12 -24.55 3.00
CA GLN A 5 2.35 -24.57 4.25
C GLN A 5 3.05 -23.78 5.36
N THR A 6 4.37 -23.86 5.42
CA THR A 6 5.17 -23.09 6.38
C THR A 6 4.99 -21.57 6.13
N LEU A 7 5.11 -21.13 4.88
CA LEU A 7 4.95 -19.72 4.53
C LEU A 7 3.52 -19.23 4.81
N LEU A 8 2.49 -19.99 4.39
CA LEU A 8 1.09 -19.66 4.60
C LEU A 8 0.71 -19.56 6.08
N SER A 9 1.41 -20.28 6.96
CA SER A 9 1.17 -20.21 8.41
C SER A 9 2.01 -19.14 9.12
N ALA A 10 3.24 -18.89 8.67
CA ALA A 10 4.18 -17.98 9.33
C ALA A 10 3.93 -16.51 8.96
N TYR A 11 3.74 -16.21 7.67
CA TYR A 11 3.57 -14.83 7.21
C TYR A 11 2.38 -14.10 7.86
N PRO A 12 1.17 -14.68 7.94
CA PRO A 12 0.05 -14.01 8.61
C PRO A 12 0.33 -13.68 10.07
N ARG A 13 1.08 -14.52 10.80
CA ARG A 13 1.43 -14.27 12.20
C ARG A 13 2.34 -13.04 12.33
N ILE A 14 3.32 -12.88 11.45
CA ILE A 14 4.19 -11.70 11.41
C ILE A 14 3.35 -10.46 11.07
N TYR A 15 2.53 -10.55 10.03
CA TYR A 15 1.67 -9.46 9.61
C TYR A 15 0.74 -9.01 10.74
N PHE A 16 -0.04 -9.90 11.35
CA PHE A 16 -0.99 -9.53 12.42
C PHE A 16 -0.31 -9.03 13.69
N ALA A 17 0.90 -9.49 13.99
CA ALA A 17 1.67 -8.98 15.11
C ALA A 17 2.18 -7.55 14.87
N CYS A 18 2.60 -7.25 13.65
CA CYS A 18 3.36 -6.04 13.34
C CYS A 18 2.63 -5.05 12.42
N HIS A 19 1.43 -5.34 11.86
CA HIS A 19 0.78 -4.43 10.91
C HIS A 19 0.41 -3.09 11.55
N THR A 20 0.56 -2.05 10.77
CA THR A 20 0.17 -0.70 11.13
C THR A 20 -1.35 -0.59 11.18
N ARG A 21 -1.90 -0.11 12.28
CA ARG A 21 -3.35 0.14 12.43
C ARG A 21 -3.72 1.59 12.16
N HIS A 22 -2.85 2.50 12.57
CA HIS A 22 -3.03 3.93 12.46
C HIS A 22 -1.70 4.59 12.13
N VAL A 23 -1.75 5.64 11.33
CA VAL A 23 -0.60 6.48 10.98
C VAL A 23 -0.84 7.86 11.57
N ARG A 24 0.17 8.41 12.22
CA ARG A 24 0.11 9.76 12.77
C ARG A 24 0.89 10.71 11.86
N ASP A 25 0.25 11.82 11.50
CA ASP A 25 0.92 12.90 10.79
C ASP A 25 2.04 13.47 11.69
N PRO A 26 3.29 13.48 11.21
CA PRO A 26 4.43 13.95 12.00
C PRO A 26 4.40 15.46 12.29
N VAL A 27 3.60 16.23 11.55
CA VAL A 27 3.53 17.69 11.67
C VAL A 27 2.39 18.14 12.61
N ASP A 28 1.18 17.66 12.37
CA ASP A 28 0.01 18.12 13.12
C ASP A 28 -0.58 17.08 14.09
N GLY A 29 -0.03 15.87 14.09
CA GLY A 29 -0.43 14.79 14.99
C GLY A 29 -1.77 14.14 14.66
N ARG A 30 -2.44 14.50 13.57
CA ARG A 30 -3.68 13.84 13.12
C ARG A 30 -3.44 12.38 12.85
N VAL A 31 -4.48 11.59 13.08
CA VAL A 31 -4.38 10.12 12.95
C VAL A 31 -5.27 9.66 11.81
N LEU A 32 -4.67 8.97 10.85
CA LEU A 32 -5.36 8.22 9.80
C LEU A 32 -5.42 6.74 10.15
N SER A 33 -6.52 6.09 9.76
CA SER A 33 -6.56 4.63 9.75
C SER A 33 -5.59 4.06 8.69
N ALA A 34 -5.13 2.82 8.89
CA ALA A 34 -4.30 2.13 7.90
C ALA A 34 -4.94 2.12 6.51
N HIS A 35 -6.27 1.95 6.43
CA HIS A 35 -7.00 1.98 5.16
C HIS A 35 -6.95 3.37 4.48
N GLN A 36 -7.11 4.46 5.23
CA GLN A 36 -6.99 5.80 4.69
C GLN A 36 -5.56 6.12 4.23
N ALA A 37 -4.56 5.71 5.01
CA ALA A 37 -3.16 5.86 4.62
C ALA A 37 -2.80 5.00 3.40
N SER A 38 -3.36 3.80 3.29
CA SER A 38 -3.23 2.96 2.10
C SER A 38 -3.84 3.61 0.85
N ILE A 39 -4.96 4.32 0.96
CA ILE A 39 -5.51 5.09 -0.18
C ILE A 39 -4.49 6.13 -0.66
N LEU A 40 -3.84 6.86 0.26
CA LEU A 40 -2.83 7.85 -0.12
C LEU A 40 -1.63 7.22 -0.83
N SER A 41 -1.27 5.97 -0.53
CA SER A 41 -0.14 5.29 -1.19
C SER A 41 -0.38 4.95 -2.67
N HIS A 42 -1.63 5.00 -3.12
CA HIS A 42 -2.03 4.80 -4.53
C HIS A 42 -2.31 6.10 -5.28
N LEU A 43 -2.02 7.24 -4.68
CA LEU A 43 -2.22 8.55 -5.28
C LEU A 43 -0.88 9.24 -5.56
N ASP A 44 -0.90 10.18 -6.48
CA ASP A 44 0.23 11.03 -6.80
C ASP A 44 -0.14 12.51 -6.69
N SER A 45 0.86 13.39 -6.62
CA SER A 45 0.68 14.85 -6.57
C SER A 45 0.67 15.51 -7.95
N MET A 46 1.17 14.80 -8.98
CA MET A 46 1.29 15.30 -10.35
C MET A 46 0.44 14.52 -11.33
N ASP A 47 0.23 13.22 -11.09
CA ASP A 47 -0.55 12.33 -11.95
C ASP A 47 -1.93 12.07 -11.33
N PRO A 48 -3.01 12.63 -11.93
CA PRO A 48 -4.35 12.50 -11.36
C PRO A 48 -4.89 11.06 -11.49
N THR A 49 -5.39 10.52 -10.40
CA THR A 49 -6.03 9.21 -10.36
C THR A 49 -7.54 9.33 -10.39
N MET A 50 -8.22 8.57 -11.25
CA MET A 50 -9.68 8.53 -11.31
C MET A 50 -10.27 7.78 -10.11
N VAL A 51 -11.34 8.32 -9.51
CA VAL A 51 -11.99 7.70 -8.33
C VAL A 51 -12.48 6.28 -8.62
N GLY A 52 -12.98 6.01 -9.82
CA GLY A 52 -13.42 4.67 -10.23
C GLY A 52 -12.29 3.66 -10.24
N GLU A 53 -11.18 3.99 -10.89
CA GLU A 53 -9.99 3.13 -10.95
C GLU A 53 -9.43 2.83 -9.57
N LEU A 54 -9.39 3.84 -8.69
CA LEU A 54 -8.93 3.69 -7.33
C LEU A 54 -9.83 2.74 -6.50
N ALA A 55 -11.15 2.83 -6.68
CA ALA A 55 -12.11 1.96 -6.03
C ALA A 55 -11.96 0.49 -6.50
N ASP A 56 -11.83 0.28 -7.80
CA ASP A 56 -11.65 -1.04 -8.42
C ASP A 56 -10.32 -1.66 -7.97
N HIS A 57 -9.24 -0.88 -7.99
CA HIS A 57 -7.91 -1.33 -7.56
C HIS A 57 -7.87 -1.76 -6.09
N LEU A 58 -8.55 -1.03 -5.23
CA LEU A 58 -8.62 -1.33 -3.79
C LEU A 58 -9.75 -2.30 -3.41
N GLY A 59 -10.53 -2.78 -4.37
CA GLY A 59 -11.60 -3.75 -4.16
C GLY A 59 -12.72 -3.24 -3.24
N VAL A 60 -13.01 -1.94 -3.26
CA VAL A 60 -14.07 -1.32 -2.46
C VAL A 60 -15.17 -0.73 -3.34
N THR A 61 -16.37 -0.54 -2.77
CA THR A 61 -17.44 0.12 -3.52
C THR A 61 -17.17 1.61 -3.73
N ALA A 62 -17.68 2.18 -4.82
CA ALA A 62 -17.57 3.60 -5.13
C ALA A 62 -18.06 4.49 -3.97
N SER A 63 -19.12 4.08 -3.26
CA SER A 63 -19.65 4.80 -2.10
C SER A 63 -18.68 4.79 -0.91
N THR A 64 -18.05 3.63 -0.64
CA THR A 64 -17.03 3.51 0.41
C THR A 64 -15.80 4.36 0.06
N MET A 65 -15.34 4.31 -1.19
CA MET A 65 -14.24 5.15 -1.67
C MET A 65 -14.58 6.63 -1.54
N SER A 66 -15.73 7.06 -2.02
CA SER A 66 -16.18 8.46 -1.94
C SER A 66 -16.20 8.99 -0.49
N LEU A 67 -16.66 8.17 0.47
CA LEU A 67 -16.67 8.54 1.88
C LEU A 67 -15.24 8.73 2.43
N ASN A 68 -14.33 7.83 2.11
CA ASN A 68 -12.94 7.95 2.55
C ASN A 68 -12.24 9.16 1.91
N LEU A 69 -12.45 9.39 0.61
CA LEU A 69 -11.90 10.55 -0.08
C LEU A 69 -12.45 11.87 0.49
N THR A 70 -13.74 11.92 0.85
CA THR A 70 -14.31 13.11 1.53
C THR A 70 -13.63 13.39 2.87
N ARG A 71 -13.33 12.35 3.65
CA ARG A 71 -12.61 12.50 4.93
C ARG A 71 -11.17 12.96 4.71
N LEU A 72 -10.47 12.40 3.72
CA LEU A 72 -9.11 12.78 3.38
C LEU A 72 -9.00 14.20 2.83
N GLU A 73 -9.99 14.63 2.03
CA GLU A 73 -10.07 15.99 1.50
C GLU A 73 -10.34 17.01 2.61
N ASN A 74 -11.31 16.73 3.49
CA ASN A 74 -11.61 17.57 4.66
C ASN A 74 -10.41 17.67 5.63
N ALA A 75 -9.58 16.65 5.67
CA ALA A 75 -8.33 16.64 6.43
C ALA A 75 -7.17 17.35 5.69
N GLY A 76 -7.35 17.73 4.43
CA GLY A 76 -6.36 18.45 3.63
C GLY A 76 -5.26 17.58 3.03
N TYR A 77 -5.43 16.26 2.96
CA TYR A 77 -4.44 15.34 2.41
C TYR A 77 -4.57 15.12 0.91
N ILE A 78 -5.75 15.37 0.35
CA ILE A 78 -6.03 15.28 -1.09
C ILE A 78 -6.79 16.50 -1.58
N SER A 79 -6.78 16.70 -2.90
CA SER A 79 -7.69 17.59 -3.61
C SER A 79 -8.44 16.79 -4.67
N ARG A 80 -9.70 17.17 -4.93
CA ARG A 80 -10.52 16.58 -5.99
C ARG A 80 -10.80 17.64 -7.05
N GLN A 81 -10.60 17.29 -8.31
CA GLN A 81 -10.80 18.16 -9.45
C GLN A 81 -11.58 17.43 -10.54
N ARG A 82 -12.49 18.14 -11.21
CA ARG A 82 -13.15 17.59 -12.40
C ARG A 82 -12.17 17.53 -13.54
N ASP A 83 -12.20 16.41 -14.27
CA ASP A 83 -11.39 16.29 -15.47
C ASP A 83 -11.75 17.39 -16.49
N PRO A 84 -10.77 18.08 -17.07
CA PRO A 84 -11.02 19.14 -18.06
C PRO A 84 -11.66 18.63 -19.34
N ALA A 85 -11.37 17.38 -19.74
CA ALA A 85 -11.87 16.78 -20.96
C ALA A 85 -13.26 16.11 -20.76
N ASP A 86 -13.50 15.50 -19.57
CA ASP A 86 -14.79 14.91 -19.22
C ASP A 86 -15.20 15.29 -17.79
N ARG A 87 -16.10 16.25 -17.67
CA ARG A 87 -16.61 16.74 -16.37
C ARG A 87 -17.35 15.68 -15.50
N ARG A 88 -17.64 14.51 -16.05
CA ARG A 88 -18.22 13.39 -15.31
C ARG A 88 -17.14 12.64 -14.49
N VAL A 89 -15.90 12.77 -14.92
CA VAL A 89 -14.74 12.16 -14.25
C VAL A 89 -14.27 13.08 -13.14
N MET A 90 -14.02 12.48 -11.99
CA MET A 90 -13.44 13.13 -10.82
C MET A 90 -12.03 12.59 -10.60
N ASN A 91 -11.06 13.46 -10.69
CA ASN A 91 -9.65 13.21 -10.47
C ASN A 91 -9.25 13.54 -9.03
N VAL A 92 -8.37 12.75 -8.46
CA VAL A 92 -7.82 12.90 -7.10
C VAL A 92 -6.32 13.08 -7.19
N LEU A 93 -5.82 14.07 -6.46
CA LEU A 93 -4.38 14.37 -6.35
C LEU A 93 -3.99 14.48 -4.88
N LEU A 94 -2.77 14.10 -4.54
CA LEU A 94 -2.20 14.39 -3.24
C LEU A 94 -1.91 15.89 -3.08
N THR A 95 -2.12 16.39 -1.86
CA THR A 95 -1.55 17.65 -1.43
C THR A 95 -0.15 17.43 -0.86
N GLU A 96 0.56 18.50 -0.54
CA GLU A 96 1.84 18.40 0.19
C GLU A 96 1.71 17.64 1.52
N SER A 97 0.58 17.84 2.24
CA SER A 97 0.27 17.08 3.45
C SER A 97 0.01 15.60 3.16
N GLY A 98 -0.65 15.29 2.03
CA GLY A 98 -0.85 13.93 1.55
C GLY A 98 0.46 13.23 1.22
N GLU A 99 1.38 13.91 0.56
CA GLU A 99 2.72 13.40 0.27
C GLU A 99 3.51 13.05 1.53
N ARG A 100 3.47 13.92 2.56
CA ARG A 100 4.10 13.64 3.85
C ARG A 100 3.52 12.40 4.52
N MET A 101 2.17 12.27 4.50
CA MET A 101 1.50 11.11 5.08
C MET A 101 1.77 9.82 4.29
N ARG A 102 1.82 9.89 2.95
CA ARG A 102 2.23 8.77 2.09
C ARG A 102 3.63 8.28 2.46
N SER A 103 4.57 9.21 2.63
CA SER A 103 5.96 8.89 3.00
C SER A 103 6.10 8.34 4.43
N ALA A 104 5.23 8.72 5.34
CA ALA A 104 5.20 8.20 6.72
C ALA A 104 4.51 6.82 6.82
N TRP A 105 3.79 6.41 5.76
CA TRP A 105 3.06 5.15 5.74
C TRP A 105 3.98 3.95 5.52
N THR A 106 3.85 2.96 6.38
CA THR A 106 4.44 1.63 6.21
C THR A 106 3.41 0.55 6.56
N VAL A 107 3.41 -0.56 5.82
CA VAL A 107 2.50 -1.68 6.04
C VAL A 107 2.69 -2.28 7.43
N LEU A 108 3.94 -2.33 7.89
CA LEU A 108 4.31 -2.80 9.22
C LEU A 108 4.74 -1.62 10.09
N ASP A 109 4.29 -1.63 11.34
CA ASP A 109 4.64 -0.65 12.37
C ASP A 109 6.11 -0.87 12.81
N PRO A 110 7.00 0.12 12.61
CA PRO A 110 8.42 -0.03 12.91
C PRO A 110 8.72 -0.40 14.37
N GLU A 111 7.99 0.14 15.34
CA GLU A 111 8.19 -0.15 16.76
C GLU A 111 7.81 -1.59 17.10
N ARG A 112 6.76 -2.12 16.46
CA ARG A 112 6.33 -3.51 16.65
C ARG A 112 7.31 -4.48 16.00
N VAL A 113 7.81 -4.13 14.81
CA VAL A 113 8.87 -4.89 14.13
C VAL A 113 10.13 -4.93 14.98
N ASP A 114 10.57 -3.79 15.51
CA ASP A 114 11.75 -3.70 16.35
C ASP A 114 11.59 -4.59 17.60
N ARG A 115 10.48 -4.50 18.32
CA ARG A 115 10.19 -5.36 19.49
C ARG A 115 10.20 -6.84 19.14
N MET A 116 9.65 -7.23 18.01
CA MET A 116 9.67 -8.61 17.53
C MET A 116 11.11 -9.08 17.26
N LEU A 117 11.91 -8.25 16.59
CA LEU A 117 13.29 -8.54 16.25
C LEU A 117 14.20 -8.60 17.49
N LEU A 118 13.96 -7.74 18.48
CA LEU A 118 14.71 -7.73 19.75
C LEU A 118 14.43 -8.98 20.61
N ALA A 119 13.29 -9.63 20.43
CA ALA A 119 12.98 -10.89 21.09
C ALA A 119 13.79 -12.08 20.53
N MET A 120 14.51 -11.92 19.43
CA MET A 120 15.31 -12.96 18.79
C MET A 120 16.79 -12.84 19.19
N ALA A 121 17.46 -14.00 19.32
CA ALA A 121 18.92 -14.02 19.44
C ALA A 121 19.57 -13.40 18.20
N PRO A 122 20.69 -12.64 18.33
CA PRO A 122 21.28 -11.88 17.21
C PRO A 122 21.63 -12.72 15.97
N GLY A 123 22.06 -13.96 16.15
CA GLY A 123 22.35 -14.90 15.04
C GLY A 123 21.08 -15.28 14.28
N THR A 124 20.09 -15.79 14.99
CA THR A 124 18.79 -16.18 14.43
C THR A 124 18.08 -15.02 13.74
N ARG A 125 18.16 -13.81 14.31
CA ARG A 125 17.60 -12.61 13.70
C ARG A 125 18.22 -12.32 12.33
N ARG A 126 19.56 -12.41 12.21
CA ARG A 126 20.24 -12.20 10.91
C ARG A 126 19.82 -13.21 9.85
N GLU A 127 19.70 -14.48 10.24
CA GLU A 127 19.24 -15.55 9.34
C GLU A 127 17.79 -15.33 8.89
N ALA A 128 16.90 -14.96 9.80
CA ALA A 128 15.51 -14.67 9.50
C ALA A 128 15.35 -13.48 8.54
N ILE A 129 16.08 -12.39 8.76
CA ILE A 129 16.06 -11.24 7.87
C ILE A 129 16.63 -11.58 6.50
N ARG A 130 17.72 -12.35 6.42
CA ARG A 130 18.26 -12.82 5.15
C ARG A 130 17.26 -13.68 4.38
N GLY A 131 16.58 -14.61 5.07
CA GLY A 131 15.53 -15.43 4.46
C GLY A 131 14.36 -14.60 3.93
N LEU A 132 13.92 -13.58 4.69
CA LEU A 132 12.86 -12.67 4.26
C LEU A 132 13.25 -11.88 3.00
N VAL A 133 14.49 -11.39 2.92
CA VAL A 133 15.01 -10.69 1.72
C VAL A 133 14.97 -11.61 0.51
N LEU A 134 15.45 -12.85 0.63
CA LEU A 134 15.40 -13.82 -0.48
C LEU A 134 13.97 -14.13 -0.94
N LEU A 135 13.02 -14.21 0.00
CA LEU A 135 11.61 -14.39 -0.35
C LEU A 135 11.02 -13.17 -1.08
N SER A 136 11.38 -11.96 -0.66
CA SER A 136 10.94 -10.73 -1.33
C SER A 136 11.50 -10.61 -2.75
N GLU A 137 12.77 -10.93 -2.96
CA GLU A 137 13.39 -10.93 -4.29
C GLU A 137 12.72 -11.95 -5.24
N ALA A 138 12.37 -13.13 -4.70
CA ALA A 138 11.62 -14.13 -5.46
C ALA A 138 10.22 -13.65 -5.82
N ALA A 139 9.52 -13.00 -4.90
CA ALA A 139 8.19 -12.41 -5.14
C ALA A 139 8.24 -11.33 -6.22
N ASP A 140 9.21 -10.41 -6.15
CA ASP A 140 9.43 -9.37 -7.16
C ASP A 140 9.69 -9.97 -8.55
N SER A 141 10.42 -11.08 -8.61
CA SER A 141 10.69 -11.78 -9.87
C SER A 141 9.43 -12.38 -10.50
N VAL A 142 8.51 -12.89 -9.67
CA VAL A 142 7.22 -13.44 -10.13
C VAL A 142 6.32 -12.31 -10.64
N ILE A 143 6.23 -11.19 -9.92
CA ILE A 143 5.43 -10.03 -10.31
C ILE A 143 5.90 -9.48 -11.65
N ARG A 144 7.21 -9.23 -11.81
CA ARG A 144 7.77 -8.73 -13.08
C ARG A 144 7.51 -9.65 -14.27
N ARG A 145 7.61 -10.96 -14.08
CA ARG A 145 7.30 -11.94 -15.15
C ARG A 145 5.82 -11.95 -15.50
N GLY A 146 4.94 -11.82 -14.49
CA GLY A 146 3.50 -11.72 -14.71
C GLY A 146 3.10 -10.47 -15.49
N GLN A 147 3.70 -9.32 -15.17
CA GLN A 147 3.48 -8.07 -15.91
C GLN A 147 3.98 -8.16 -17.36
N ALA A 148 5.20 -8.65 -17.57
CA ALA A 148 5.75 -8.84 -18.93
C ALA A 148 4.89 -9.80 -19.77
N TYR A 149 4.33 -10.85 -19.16
CA TYR A 149 3.42 -11.77 -19.87
C TYR A 149 2.11 -11.07 -20.27
N LEU A 150 1.52 -10.26 -19.37
CA LEU A 150 0.29 -9.53 -19.67
C LEU A 150 0.50 -8.47 -20.76
N GLU A 151 1.61 -7.76 -20.75
CA GLU A 151 2.00 -6.81 -21.80
C GLU A 151 2.13 -7.51 -23.16
N ALA A 152 2.83 -8.65 -23.23
CA ALA A 152 2.98 -9.44 -24.45
C ALA A 152 1.64 -9.98 -24.98
N VAL A 153 0.70 -10.35 -24.11
CA VAL A 153 -0.65 -10.77 -24.51
C VAL A 153 -1.46 -9.60 -25.07
N VAL A 154 -1.34 -8.40 -24.47
CA VAL A 154 -2.04 -7.20 -24.94
C VAL A 154 -1.48 -6.74 -26.30
N GLU A 155 -0.18 -6.85 -26.52
CA GLU A 155 0.48 -6.51 -27.79
C GLU A 155 0.28 -7.58 -28.89
N GLY A 156 -0.36 -8.71 -28.57
CA GLY A 156 -0.68 -9.79 -29.52
C GLY A 156 0.51 -10.68 -29.89
N GLU A 157 1.59 -10.66 -29.13
CA GLU A 157 2.80 -11.46 -29.37
C GLU A 157 2.70 -12.89 -28.82
N VAL A 158 1.69 -13.17 -27.98
CA VAL A 158 1.45 -14.51 -27.40
C VAL A 158 -0.01 -14.90 -27.60
N SER A 159 -0.25 -16.00 -28.35
CA SER A 159 -1.57 -16.64 -28.56
C SER A 159 -1.76 -17.81 -27.61
#